data_9b712d2b3ed5ac2a63a56c6427ac5956
#
_entry.id   9b712d2b3ed5ac2a63a56c6427ac5956
#
_cell.length_a   1.000
_cell.length_b   1.000
_cell.length_c   1.000
_cell.angle_alpha   90.00
_cell.angle_beta   90.00
_cell.angle_gamma   90.00
#
_symmetry.space_group_name_H-M   'P 1'
#
loop_
_entity.id
_entity.type
_entity.pdbx_description
1 polymer ?
#
loop_
_entity_poly.entity_id
_entity_poly.type
_entity_poly.pdbx_seq_one_letter_code
_entity_poly.pdbx_strand_id
1 'polypeptide(L)' 'MEIKVGIQHVNREVVVETTETAADIERAFSEAVENAGVFTLADERGRRVLIPSSKIAYVDLGEEHARKVGFGAL' A
#
# COMPACT_ATOMS: atom_id res chain seq x y z
N MET A 1 8.83 4.57 -1.30
CA MET A 1 8.01 3.75 -2.21
C MET A 1 6.61 4.32 -2.27
N GLU A 2 6.06 4.40 -3.46
CA GLU A 2 4.73 4.94 -3.65
C GLU A 2 3.70 3.82 -3.60
N ILE A 3 2.66 4.04 -2.80
CA ILE A 3 1.55 3.10 -2.68
C ILE A 3 0.31 3.77 -3.23
N LYS A 4 -0.39 3.08 -4.11
CA LYS A 4 -1.66 3.57 -4.63
C LYS A 4 -2.75 2.62 -4.20
N VAL A 5 -3.79 3.18 -3.60
CA VAL A 5 -4.91 2.38 -3.12
C VAL A 5 -6.16 2.79 -3.88
N GLY A 6 -6.75 1.83 -4.57
CA GLY A 6 -8.01 2.04 -5.27
C GLY A 6 -9.17 1.80 -4.34
N ILE A 7 -10.11 2.73 -4.32
CA ILE A 7 -11.28 2.65 -3.45
C ILE A 7 -12.48 2.23 -4.31
N GLN A 8 -13.28 1.31 -3.79
CA GLN A 8 -14.45 0.82 -4.52
C GLN A 8 -15.41 1.95 -4.82
N HIS A 9 -15.89 1.97 -6.05
CA HIS A 9 -16.89 2.92 -6.51
C HIS A 9 -16.45 4.38 -6.50
N VAL A 10 -15.14 4.61 -6.40
CA VAL A 10 -14.59 5.96 -6.44
C VAL A 10 -13.52 6.00 -7.54
N ASN A 11 -13.61 7.00 -8.41
CA ASN A 11 -12.69 7.12 -9.54
C ASN A 11 -11.39 7.80 -9.18
N ARG A 12 -10.91 7.58 -7.97
CA ARG A 12 -9.69 8.22 -7.51
C ARG A 12 -8.88 7.23 -6.72
N GLU A 13 -7.57 7.41 -6.77
CA GLU A 13 -6.67 6.61 -5.97
C GLU A 13 -6.15 7.43 -4.82
N VAL A 14 -5.95 6.78 -3.70
CA VAL A 14 -5.22 7.37 -2.58
C VAL A 14 -3.76 7.04 -2.79
N VAL A 15 -2.91 8.08 -2.80
CA VAL A 15 -1.48 7.90 -3.06
C VAL A 15 -0.72 8.25 -1.78
N VAL A 16 0.15 7.34 -1.35
CA VAL A 16 0.92 7.52 -0.12
C VAL A 16 2.37 7.19 -0.40
N GLU A 17 3.27 8.08 0.03
CA GLU A 17 4.71 7.80 -0.01
C GLU A 17 5.12 7.24 1.35
N THR A 18 5.61 6.02 1.36
CA THR A 18 5.97 5.36 2.59
C THR A 18 7.43 4.95 2.59
N THR A 19 8.01 4.86 3.78
CA THR A 19 9.37 4.33 3.94
C THR A 19 9.35 2.85 4.25
N GLU A 20 8.18 2.25 4.38
CA GLU A 20 8.08 0.82 4.68
C GLU A 20 8.34 0.01 3.42
N THR A 21 8.66 -1.26 3.63
CA THR A 21 8.95 -2.16 2.51
C THR A 21 7.66 -2.71 1.93
N ALA A 22 7.76 -3.21 0.69
CA ALA A 22 6.61 -3.83 0.04
C ALA A 22 6.11 -5.02 0.88
N ALA A 23 7.03 -5.79 1.45
CA ALA A 23 6.64 -6.95 2.25
C ALA A 23 5.83 -6.54 3.47
N ASP A 24 6.24 -5.45 4.13
CA ASP A 24 5.52 -4.96 5.29
C ASP A 24 4.12 -4.49 4.93
N ILE A 25 4.01 -3.80 3.79
CA ILE A 25 2.71 -3.30 3.33
C ILE A 25 1.80 -4.47 2.96
N GLU A 26 2.34 -5.47 2.27
CA GLU A 26 1.55 -6.64 1.91
C GLU A 26 1.02 -7.36 3.15
N ARG A 27 1.87 -7.50 4.15
CA ARG A 27 1.46 -8.17 5.39
C ARG A 27 0.36 -7.37 6.09
N ALA A 28 0.53 -6.07 6.18
CA ALA A 28 -0.46 -5.22 6.84
C ALA A 28 -1.80 -5.28 6.10
N PHE A 29 -1.75 -5.29 4.77
CA PHE A 29 -2.98 -5.37 3.99
C PHE A 29 -3.66 -6.72 4.16
N SER A 30 -2.89 -7.81 4.13
CA SER A 30 -3.45 -9.14 4.30
C SER A 30 -4.12 -9.28 5.66
N GLU A 31 -3.47 -8.77 6.70
CA GLU A 31 -4.05 -8.82 8.04
C GLU A 31 -5.33 -8.02 8.13
N ALA A 32 -5.36 -6.85 7.51
CA ALA A 32 -6.55 -6.02 7.52
C ALA A 32 -7.71 -6.73 6.84
N VAL A 33 -7.44 -7.38 5.71
CA VAL A 33 -8.47 -8.11 4.98
C VAL A 33 -8.98 -9.29 5.80
N GLU A 34 -8.05 -10.06 6.38
CA GLU A 34 -8.42 -11.25 7.17
C GLU A 34 -9.30 -10.90 8.36
N ASN A 35 -9.03 -9.77 8.97
CA ASN A 35 -9.73 -9.37 10.17
C ASN A 35 -10.89 -8.42 9.91
N ALA A 36 -11.20 -8.17 8.64
CA ALA A 36 -12.21 -7.21 8.24
C ALA A 36 -11.97 -5.87 8.95
N GLY A 37 -10.71 -5.49 9.03
CA GLY A 37 -10.30 -4.34 9.81
C GLY A 37 -9.93 -3.14 8.95
N VAL A 38 -9.03 -2.34 9.46
CA VAL A 38 -8.61 -1.09 8.83
C VAL A 38 -7.17 -1.23 8.36
N PHE A 39 -6.95 -0.87 7.11
CA PHE A 39 -5.62 -0.86 6.53
C PHE A 39 -5.01 0.52 6.82
N THR A 40 -3.91 0.54 7.55
CA THR A 40 -3.27 1.78 7.98
C THR A 40 -1.97 1.97 7.23
N LEU A 41 -1.81 3.15 6.63
CA LEU A 41 -0.57 3.52 5.94
C LEU A 41 0.00 4.75 6.62
N ALA A 42 1.30 4.73 6.87
CA ALA A 42 2.01 5.88 7.41
C ALA A 42 2.86 6.47 6.29
N ASP A 43 2.74 7.78 6.06
CA ASP A 43 3.57 8.39 5.04
C ASP A 43 4.88 8.88 5.65
N GLU A 44 5.80 9.29 4.79
CA GLU A 44 7.15 9.66 5.23
C GLU A 44 7.15 10.93 6.06
N ARG A 45 6.05 11.65 6.10
CA ARG A 45 5.93 12.89 6.89
C ARG A 45 5.22 12.66 8.22
N GLY A 46 4.92 11.41 8.54
CA GLY A 46 4.25 11.08 9.79
C GLY A 46 2.75 11.11 9.73
N ARG A 47 2.17 11.43 8.59
CA ARG A 47 0.72 11.39 8.43
C ARG A 47 0.27 9.93 8.30
N ARG A 48 -0.89 9.63 8.82
CA ARG A 48 -1.45 8.29 8.70
C ARG A 48 -2.76 8.32 7.95
N VAL A 49 -2.92 7.34 7.07
CA VAL A 49 -4.12 7.19 6.27
C VAL A 49 -4.74 5.86 6.67
N LEU A 50 -6.01 5.91 7.03
CA LEU A 50 -6.73 4.73 7.51
C LEU A 50 -7.86 4.44 6.56
N ILE A 51 -7.88 3.22 6.01
CA ILE A 51 -8.87 2.85 5.02
C ILE A 51 -9.52 1.53 5.44
N PRO A 52 -10.84 1.51 5.60
CA PRO A 52 -11.51 0.23 5.91
C PRO A 52 -11.23 -0.77 4.79
N SER A 53 -10.82 -1.98 5.16
CA SER A 53 -10.44 -2.97 4.16
C SER A 53 -11.59 -3.30 3.21
N SER A 54 -12.83 -3.23 3.70
CA SER A 54 -13.98 -3.55 2.88
C SER A 54 -14.22 -2.55 1.74
N LYS A 55 -13.57 -1.40 1.79
CA LYS A 55 -13.73 -0.37 0.77
C LYS A 55 -12.59 -0.37 -0.25
N ILE A 56 -11.61 -1.21 -0.06
CA ILE A 56 -10.42 -1.22 -0.92
C ILE A 56 -10.69 -2.14 -2.10
N ALA A 57 -10.46 -1.62 -3.31
CA ALA A 57 -10.55 -2.42 -4.52
C ALA A 57 -9.21 -3.10 -4.82
N TYR A 58 -8.11 -2.39 -4.59
CA TYR A 58 -6.78 -2.93 -4.83
C TYR A 58 -5.73 -2.06 -4.14
N VAL A 59 -4.54 -2.62 -3.95
CA VAL A 59 -3.37 -1.89 -3.48
C VAL A 59 -2.28 -2.12 -4.51
N ASP A 60 -1.76 -1.04 -5.07
CA ASP A 60 -0.70 -1.11 -6.07
C ASP A 60 0.59 -0.67 -5.39
N LEU A 61 1.52 -1.61 -5.26
CA LEU A 61 2.81 -1.34 -4.65
C LEU A 61 3.76 -0.90 -5.74
N GLY A 62 4.25 0.31 -5.62
CA GLY A 62 5.20 0.82 -6.57
C GLY A 62 6.51 0.08 -6.47
N GLU A 63 7.45 0.43 -7.33
CA GLU A 63 8.76 -0.20 -7.31
C GLU A 63 9.52 0.24 -6.07
N GLU A 64 10.07 -0.72 -5.37
CA GLU A 64 11.09 -0.43 -4.40
C GLU A 64 12.34 -0.17 -5.21
N HIS A 65 12.87 1.00 -5.09
CA HIS A 65 14.05 1.23 -5.86
C HIS A 65 15.18 0.40 -5.32
N ALA A 66 15.83 0.00 -6.00
CA ALA A 66 16.80 -0.74 -5.64
C ALA A 66 17.14 -1.85 -6.44
N ARG A 67 16.85 -1.85 -6.45
CA ARG A 67 17.11 -2.58 -6.87
C ARG A 67 17.02 -3.15 -7.83
N LYS A 68 16.76 -3.05 -8.16
CA LYS A 68 16.54 -3.50 -8.93
C LYS A 68 16.98 -3.79 -9.68
N VAL A 69 17.41 -3.80 -9.79
CA VAL A 69 17.72 -3.98 -10.45
C VAL A 69 17.94 -4.84 -11.01
N GLY A 70 17.93 -5.14 -11.12
CA GLY A 70 17.99 -5.88 -11.54
C GLY A 70 18.12 -6.64 -11.84
N PHE A 71 18.16 -7.05 -11.56
CA PHE A 71 18.20 -7.83 -11.74
C PHE A 71 17.62 -8.39 -12.35
N GLY A 72 17.36 -8.16 -12.42
CA GLY A 72 16.74 -8.63 -12.89
C GLY A 72 16.50 -9.11 -13.32
N ALA A 73 16.44 -9.28 -13.33
CA ALA A 73 16.07 -9.71 -13.72
C ALA A 73 15.87 -10.22 -14.15
N LEU A 74 15.76 -10.49 -14.16
CA LEU A 74 15.43 -11.01 -14.64
C LEU A 74 15.22 -11.32 -15.00
#